data_1caf3c81c72602b6608717b5b9860891
#
_entry.id   1caf3c81c72602b6608717b5b9860891
#
_cell.length_a   1.000
_cell.length_b   1.000
_cell.length_c   1.000
_cell.angle_alpha   90.00
_cell.angle_beta   90.00
_cell.angle_gamma   90.00
#
_symmetry.space_group_name_H-M   'P 1'
#
loop_
_entity.id
_entity.type
_entity.pdbx_description
1 polymer ?
#
loop_
_entity_poly.entity_id
_entity_poly.type
_entity_poly.pdbx_seq_one_letter_code
_entity_poly.pdbx_strand_id
1 'polypeptide(L)'
;MEASPIIRVDDSNSPIRQAITKEFFRIVAENSDEYELFVSPVTFEEVFSTKATEEKRKATAAFLETIQYTELPGNSEAEALAKVYTIDGVLSRASNNDLRHVAYAVVSRCDYVITWNMGHLANEQTVRRVNIVNVAENYGRIFITTPEFLTGGKIYGQ
;
A
#
# COMPACT_ATOMS: atom_id res chain seq x y z
N MET A 1 6.24 -4.69 -12.31
CA MET A 1 6.10 -3.81 -11.15
C MET A 1 5.05 -4.38 -10.22
N GLU A 2 5.35 -4.44 -8.96
CA GLU A 2 4.47 -5.01 -7.96
C GLU A 2 3.99 -3.89 -7.04
N ALA A 3 2.69 -3.75 -6.88
CA ALA A 3 2.13 -2.70 -6.05
C ALA A 3 1.25 -3.31 -4.97
N SER A 4 1.46 -2.93 -3.73
CA SER A 4 0.57 -3.27 -2.63
C SER A 4 -0.20 -2.01 -2.24
N PRO A 5 -1.42 -1.84 -2.74
CA PRO A 5 -2.19 -0.67 -2.38
C PRO A 5 -2.78 -0.84 -0.99
N ILE A 6 -2.60 0.16 -0.18
CA ILE A 6 -3.47 0.35 0.96
C ILE A 6 -4.73 0.98 0.38
N ILE A 7 -5.70 0.14 0.12
CA ILE A 7 -6.91 0.58 -0.55
C ILE A 7 -7.81 1.28 0.44
N ARG A 8 -7.83 2.59 0.37
CA ARG A 8 -8.92 3.36 0.95
C ARG A 8 -9.84 3.76 -0.20
N VAL A 9 -10.76 2.88 -0.51
CA VAL A 9 -11.75 3.12 -1.56
C VAL A 9 -12.70 4.23 -1.16
N ASP A 10 -12.75 4.50 0.12
CA ASP A 10 -13.73 5.40 0.72
C ASP A 10 -13.10 6.71 1.17
N ASP A 11 -12.39 7.38 0.27
CA ASP A 11 -12.02 8.76 0.51
C ASP A 11 -13.14 9.67 -0.02
N SER A 12 -14.29 9.61 0.66
CA SER A 12 -15.48 10.41 0.35
C SER A 12 -15.19 11.90 0.39
N ASN A 13 -14.05 12.30 0.98
CA ASN A 13 -13.66 13.69 1.10
C ASN A 13 -12.87 14.21 -0.11
N SER A 14 -12.52 13.34 -1.07
CA SER A 14 -11.75 13.75 -2.23
C SER A 14 -12.18 13.01 -3.50
N PRO A 15 -13.15 13.59 -4.24
CA PRO A 15 -13.56 13.02 -5.54
C PRO A 15 -12.39 12.88 -6.52
N ILE A 16 -11.42 13.79 -6.45
CA ILE A 16 -10.24 13.76 -7.31
C ILE A 16 -9.39 12.52 -7.00
N ARG A 17 -9.13 12.24 -5.73
CA ARG A 17 -8.37 11.05 -5.33
C ARG A 17 -9.08 9.77 -5.71
N GLN A 18 -10.40 9.73 -5.57
CA GLN A 18 -11.19 8.58 -6.02
C GLN A 18 -11.03 8.33 -7.51
N ALA A 19 -11.09 9.41 -8.31
CA ALA A 19 -10.91 9.31 -9.76
C ALA A 19 -9.52 8.81 -10.12
N ILE A 20 -8.48 9.32 -9.45
CA ILE A 20 -7.09 8.89 -9.66
C ILE A 20 -6.93 7.42 -9.27
N THR A 21 -7.51 7.00 -8.16
CA THR A 21 -7.45 5.61 -7.70
C THR A 21 -8.10 4.67 -8.71
N LYS A 22 -9.27 5.02 -9.23
CA LYS A 22 -9.95 4.22 -10.26
C LYS A 22 -9.10 4.11 -11.53
N GLU A 23 -8.52 5.21 -11.95
CA GLU A 23 -7.66 5.25 -13.13
C GLU A 23 -6.40 4.41 -12.92
N PHE A 24 -5.80 4.46 -11.73
CA PHE A 24 -4.68 3.61 -11.37
C PHE A 24 -5.01 2.13 -11.56
N PHE A 25 -6.12 1.68 -11.01
CA PHE A 25 -6.52 0.27 -11.13
C PHE A 25 -6.86 -0.12 -12.57
N ARG A 26 -7.43 0.81 -13.35
CA ARG A 26 -7.67 0.58 -14.78
C ARG A 26 -6.35 0.37 -15.53
N ILE A 27 -5.36 1.21 -15.28
CA ILE A 27 -4.04 1.10 -15.91
C ILE A 27 -3.38 -0.23 -15.54
N VAL A 28 -3.40 -0.61 -14.28
CA VAL A 28 -2.84 -1.88 -13.80
C VAL A 28 -3.53 -3.06 -14.46
N ALA A 29 -4.86 -3.04 -14.54
CA ALA A 29 -5.62 -4.13 -15.16
C ALA A 29 -5.36 -4.27 -16.67
N GLU A 30 -5.22 -3.15 -17.36
CA GLU A 30 -4.95 -3.15 -18.81
C GLU A 30 -3.50 -3.53 -19.15
N ASN A 31 -2.60 -3.44 -18.19
CA ASN A 31 -1.18 -3.74 -18.37
C ASN A 31 -0.73 -4.85 -17.42
N SER A 32 -1.50 -5.91 -17.35
CA SER A 32 -1.25 -7.03 -16.43
C SER A 32 0.04 -7.80 -16.73
N ASP A 33 0.63 -7.61 -17.88
CA ASP A 33 1.94 -8.14 -18.26
C ASP A 33 3.10 -7.32 -17.66
N GLU A 34 2.85 -6.06 -17.33
CA GLU A 34 3.85 -5.16 -16.72
C GLU A 34 3.68 -5.01 -15.22
N TYR A 35 2.43 -5.11 -14.71
CA TYR A 35 2.10 -4.83 -13.33
C TYR A 35 1.42 -6.01 -12.67
N GLU A 36 1.88 -6.36 -11.50
CA GLU A 36 1.25 -7.35 -10.66
C GLU A 36 0.85 -6.70 -9.34
N LEU A 37 -0.40 -6.91 -8.95
CA LEU A 37 -0.99 -6.28 -7.77
C LEU A 37 -1.04 -7.27 -6.62
N PHE A 38 -0.48 -6.87 -5.48
CA PHE A 38 -0.49 -7.65 -4.25
C PHE A 38 -1.26 -6.94 -3.15
N VAL A 39 -1.91 -7.73 -2.32
CA VAL A 39 -2.60 -7.24 -1.13
C VAL A 39 -2.07 -8.00 0.07
N SER A 40 -1.65 -7.29 1.10
CA SER A 40 -1.13 -7.91 2.31
C SER A 40 -2.26 -8.45 3.19
N PRO A 41 -1.99 -9.43 4.06
CA PRO A 41 -3.01 -9.93 4.99
C PRO A 41 -3.49 -8.85 5.96
N VAL A 42 -2.70 -7.81 6.18
CA VAL A 42 -3.09 -6.68 7.04
C VAL A 42 -4.34 -5.97 6.51
N THR A 43 -4.50 -5.90 5.19
CA THR A 43 -5.71 -5.32 4.57
C THR A 43 -6.97 -6.05 5.04
N PHE A 44 -6.93 -7.37 5.05
CA PHE A 44 -8.08 -8.17 5.49
C PHE A 44 -8.32 -8.06 6.99
N GLU A 45 -7.25 -7.99 7.78
CA GLU A 45 -7.38 -7.74 9.22
C GLU A 45 -8.08 -6.41 9.50
N GLU A 46 -7.71 -5.35 8.74
CA GLU A 46 -8.33 -4.04 8.90
C GLU A 46 -9.80 -4.05 8.47
N VAL A 47 -10.13 -4.72 7.37
CA VAL A 47 -11.50 -4.84 6.88
C VAL A 47 -12.38 -5.57 7.88
N PHE A 48 -11.87 -6.63 8.51
CA PHE A 48 -12.63 -7.43 9.47
C PHE A 48 -12.47 -6.97 10.91
N SER A 49 -11.76 -5.85 11.14
CA SER A 49 -11.59 -5.34 12.50
C SER A 49 -12.90 -4.74 13.02
N THR A 50 -13.09 -4.81 14.34
CA THR A 50 -14.26 -4.24 15.01
C THR A 50 -14.30 -2.71 14.92
N LYS A 51 -13.19 -2.08 14.56
CA LYS A 51 -13.08 -0.62 14.41
C LYS A 51 -13.62 -0.13 13.06
N ALA A 52 -13.74 -1.00 12.08
CA ALA A 52 -14.28 -0.64 10.78
C ALA A 52 -15.80 -0.65 10.82
N THR A 53 -16.43 0.34 10.20
CA THR A 53 -17.89 0.33 10.05
C THR A 53 -18.31 -0.75 9.07
N GLU A 54 -19.52 -1.26 9.21
CA GLU A 54 -20.06 -2.26 8.30
C GLU A 54 -20.09 -1.76 6.86
N GLU A 55 -20.43 -0.49 6.65
CA GLU A 55 -20.43 0.14 5.34
C GLU A 55 -19.04 0.13 4.68
N LYS A 56 -18.01 0.45 5.45
CA LYS A 56 -16.62 0.42 4.95
C LYS A 56 -16.17 -0.98 4.63
N ARG A 57 -16.55 -1.97 5.44
CA ARG A 57 -16.24 -3.38 5.16
C ARG A 57 -16.86 -3.84 3.85
N LYS A 58 -18.15 -3.53 3.66
CA LYS A 58 -18.88 -3.89 2.44
C LYS A 58 -18.27 -3.19 1.21
N ALA A 59 -17.96 -1.90 1.32
CA ALA A 59 -17.38 -1.15 0.23
C ALA A 59 -16.01 -1.70 -0.17
N THR A 60 -15.16 -2.01 0.80
CA THR A 60 -13.84 -2.57 0.54
C THR A 60 -13.94 -3.97 -0.05
N ALA A 61 -14.80 -4.82 0.49
CA ALA A 61 -15.02 -6.17 -0.03
C ALA A 61 -15.53 -6.13 -1.47
N ALA A 62 -16.51 -5.28 -1.75
CA ALA A 62 -17.04 -5.12 -3.10
C ALA A 62 -15.98 -4.64 -4.07
N PHE A 63 -15.15 -3.70 -3.65
CA PHE A 63 -14.06 -3.20 -4.48
C PHE A 63 -13.03 -4.29 -4.79
N LEU A 64 -12.63 -5.08 -3.79
CA LEU A 64 -11.66 -6.16 -3.98
C LEU A 64 -12.16 -7.21 -4.98
N GLU A 65 -13.46 -7.42 -5.07
CA GLU A 65 -14.05 -8.32 -6.07
C GLU A 65 -13.90 -7.80 -7.50
N THR A 66 -13.70 -6.50 -7.68
CA THR A 66 -13.58 -5.89 -9.01
C THR A 66 -12.17 -5.86 -9.57
N ILE A 67 -11.16 -6.19 -8.76
CA ILE A 67 -9.75 -6.12 -9.18
C ILE A 67 -9.11 -7.51 -9.14
N GLN A 68 -8.08 -7.69 -9.98
CA GLN A 68 -7.25 -8.87 -9.91
C GLN A 68 -6.04 -8.58 -9.03
N TYR A 69 -5.83 -9.42 -8.03
CA TYR A 69 -4.72 -9.27 -7.12
C TYR A 69 -4.27 -10.63 -6.58
N THR A 70 -3.06 -10.66 -6.07
CA THR A 70 -2.52 -11.81 -5.36
C THR A 70 -2.50 -11.49 -3.87
N GLU A 71 -3.14 -12.32 -3.06
CA GLU A 71 -3.08 -12.17 -1.61
C GLU A 71 -1.75 -12.74 -1.10
N LEU A 72 -1.01 -11.93 -0.36
CA LEU A 72 0.21 -12.38 0.29
C LEU A 72 -0.14 -13.20 1.53
N PRO A 73 0.52 -14.35 1.73
CA PRO A 73 0.29 -15.12 2.95
C PRO A 73 0.92 -14.46 4.16
N GLY A 74 0.45 -14.83 5.34
CA GLY A 74 1.09 -14.44 6.59
C GLY A 74 2.56 -14.85 6.59
N ASN A 75 3.44 -13.95 7.05
CA ASN A 75 4.88 -14.14 6.97
C ASN A 75 5.57 -13.61 8.23
N SER A 76 6.25 -14.51 8.94
CA SER A 76 6.95 -14.15 10.17
C SER A 76 8.12 -13.20 9.95
N GLU A 77 8.79 -13.27 8.79
CA GLU A 77 9.85 -12.33 8.45
C GLU A 77 9.32 -10.92 8.26
N ALA A 78 8.16 -10.79 7.60
CA ALA A 78 7.50 -9.50 7.42
C ALA A 78 7.10 -8.89 8.77
N GLU A 79 6.54 -9.70 9.65
CA GLU A 79 6.18 -9.23 10.99
C GLU A 79 7.41 -8.83 11.80
N ALA A 80 8.50 -9.56 11.68
CA ALA A 80 9.76 -9.22 12.33
C ALA A 80 10.36 -7.92 11.79
N LEU A 81 10.33 -7.72 10.48
CA LEU A 81 10.82 -6.48 9.85
C LEU A 81 10.00 -5.27 10.30
N ALA A 82 8.68 -5.43 10.40
CA ALA A 82 7.81 -4.36 10.90
C ALA A 82 8.20 -3.94 12.33
N LYS A 83 8.56 -4.90 13.17
CA LYS A 83 9.06 -4.61 14.52
C LYS A 83 10.38 -3.86 14.50
N VAL A 84 11.29 -4.20 13.59
CA VAL A 84 12.55 -3.48 13.43
C VAL A 84 12.29 -2.03 13.05
N TYR A 85 11.38 -1.77 12.12
CA TYR A 85 10.98 -0.40 11.77
C TYR A 85 10.49 0.38 13.00
N THR A 86 9.69 -0.25 13.83
CA THR A 86 9.16 0.37 15.05
C THR A 86 10.27 0.68 16.05
N ILE A 87 11.18 -0.29 16.29
CA ILE A 87 12.28 -0.15 17.23
C ILE A 87 13.25 0.96 16.77
N ASP A 88 13.55 1.01 15.49
CA ASP A 88 14.47 2.02 14.93
C ASP A 88 13.81 3.39 14.76
N GLY A 89 12.54 3.52 15.15
CA GLY A 89 11.84 4.79 15.12
C GLY A 89 11.65 5.35 13.72
N VAL A 90 11.47 4.45 12.73
CA VAL A 90 11.28 4.86 11.34
C VAL A 90 10.13 5.85 11.20
N LEU A 91 9.04 5.58 11.92
CA LEU A 91 7.88 6.44 11.94
C LEU A 91 7.44 6.67 13.38
N SER A 92 7.48 7.93 13.82
CA SER A 92 7.03 8.29 15.16
C SER A 92 5.50 8.33 15.31
N ARG A 93 4.77 8.38 14.19
CA ARG A 93 3.32 8.57 14.16
C ARG A 93 2.56 7.56 13.30
N ALA A 94 3.24 6.69 12.60
CA ALA A 94 2.56 5.69 11.79
C ALA A 94 1.94 4.62 12.69
N SER A 95 0.78 4.14 12.29
CA SER A 95 0.22 2.96 12.92
C SER A 95 1.11 1.76 12.65
N ASN A 96 1.11 0.79 13.56
CA ASN A 96 1.84 -0.46 13.33
C ASN A 96 1.41 -1.15 12.05
N ASN A 97 0.15 -1.00 11.65
CA ASN A 97 -0.36 -1.59 10.41
C ASN A 97 0.27 -0.98 9.17
N ASP A 98 0.54 0.32 9.14
CA ASP A 98 1.23 0.96 8.03
C ASP A 98 2.62 0.35 7.83
N LEU A 99 3.36 0.15 8.92
CA LEU A 99 4.68 -0.47 8.87
C LEU A 99 4.63 -1.94 8.47
N ARG A 100 3.59 -2.64 8.88
CA ARG A 100 3.37 -4.04 8.48
C ARG A 100 3.12 -4.14 6.98
N HIS A 101 2.29 -3.26 6.40
CA HIS A 101 2.08 -3.22 4.94
C HIS A 101 3.41 -3.06 4.20
N VAL A 102 4.24 -2.12 4.63
CA VAL A 102 5.55 -1.89 4.02
C VAL A 102 6.43 -3.13 4.15
N ALA A 103 6.48 -3.74 5.33
CA ALA A 103 7.30 -4.92 5.57
C ALA A 103 6.88 -6.10 4.69
N TYR A 104 5.59 -6.35 4.54
CA TYR A 104 5.10 -7.39 3.63
C TYR A 104 5.52 -7.14 2.19
N ALA A 105 5.43 -5.91 1.73
CA ALA A 105 5.87 -5.56 0.39
C ALA A 105 7.38 -5.80 0.20
N VAL A 106 8.19 -5.41 1.17
CA VAL A 106 9.65 -5.58 1.12
C VAL A 106 10.06 -7.04 1.11
N VAL A 107 9.53 -7.83 2.04
CA VAL A 107 9.85 -9.25 2.14
C VAL A 107 9.38 -10.02 0.91
N SER A 108 8.27 -9.61 0.31
CA SER A 108 7.73 -10.23 -0.91
C SER A 108 8.37 -9.68 -2.19
N ARG A 109 9.39 -8.82 -2.07
CA ARG A 109 10.13 -8.21 -3.18
C ARG A 109 9.27 -7.38 -4.13
N CYS A 110 8.26 -6.73 -3.59
CA CYS A 110 7.53 -5.72 -4.34
C CYS A 110 8.42 -4.51 -4.61
N ASP A 111 8.16 -3.83 -5.71
CA ASP A 111 8.90 -2.61 -6.06
C ASP A 111 8.27 -1.38 -5.42
N TYR A 112 6.96 -1.38 -5.22
CA TYR A 112 6.20 -0.21 -4.78
C TYR A 112 5.20 -0.55 -3.71
N VAL A 113 5.04 0.36 -2.77
CA VAL A 113 3.85 0.45 -1.91
C VAL A 113 3.05 1.65 -2.38
N ILE A 114 1.78 1.45 -2.68
CA ILE A 114 0.89 2.50 -3.16
C ILE A 114 -0.06 2.89 -2.04
N THR A 115 -0.04 4.15 -1.66
CA THR A 115 -0.86 4.63 -0.55
C THR A 115 -1.16 6.12 -0.69
N TRP A 116 -2.30 6.55 -0.20
CA TRP A 116 -2.63 7.97 -0.08
C TRP A 116 -2.11 8.60 1.23
N ASN A 117 -1.50 7.80 2.10
CA ASN A 117 -0.97 8.31 3.37
C ASN A 117 0.35 9.05 3.15
N MET A 118 0.28 10.26 2.61
CA MET A 118 1.45 11.08 2.28
C MET A 118 2.15 11.62 3.53
N GLY A 119 1.39 11.90 4.59
CA GLY A 119 1.94 12.47 5.81
C GLY A 119 2.84 11.50 6.57
N HIS A 120 2.52 10.22 6.55
CA HIS A 120 3.23 9.20 7.32
C HIS A 120 4.04 8.23 6.47
N LEU A 121 3.58 7.87 5.29
CA LEU A 121 4.24 6.85 4.46
C LEU A 121 4.83 7.41 3.17
N ALA A 122 4.02 7.99 2.30
CA ALA A 122 4.46 8.41 0.97
C ALA A 122 5.14 9.77 1.02
N ASN A 123 6.27 9.86 1.71
CA ASN A 123 7.09 11.06 1.76
C ASN A 123 8.58 10.67 1.74
N GLU A 124 9.40 11.59 1.27
CA GLU A 124 10.82 11.34 1.07
C GLU A 124 11.54 10.87 2.33
N GLN A 125 11.25 11.47 3.46
CA GLN A 125 11.91 11.13 4.71
C GLN A 125 11.59 9.70 5.15
N THR A 126 10.34 9.30 5.07
CA THR A 126 9.93 7.94 5.43
C THR A 126 10.53 6.91 4.48
N VAL A 127 10.47 7.17 3.18
CA VAL A 127 11.06 6.27 2.16
C VAL A 127 12.55 6.08 2.42
N ARG A 128 13.26 7.16 2.72
CA ARG A 128 14.69 7.10 3.04
C ARG A 128 14.98 6.26 4.27
N ARG A 129 14.24 6.49 5.36
CA ARG A 129 14.44 5.76 6.62
C ARG A 129 14.12 4.27 6.50
N VAL A 130 13.01 3.96 5.83
CA VAL A 130 12.64 2.57 5.55
C VAL A 130 13.76 1.87 4.78
N ASN A 131 14.29 2.50 3.75
CA ASN A 131 15.32 1.88 2.92
C ASN A 131 16.67 1.74 3.62
N ILE A 132 16.99 2.63 4.56
CA ILE A 132 18.16 2.45 5.42
C ILE A 132 18.04 1.17 6.24
N VAL A 133 16.89 0.94 6.85
CA VAL A 133 16.62 -0.28 7.61
C VAL A 133 16.66 -1.50 6.69
N ASN A 134 16.01 -1.42 5.53
CA ASN A 134 15.97 -2.53 4.58
C ASN A 134 17.35 -2.99 4.17
N VAL A 135 18.25 -2.06 3.86
CA VAL A 135 19.64 -2.38 3.52
C VAL A 135 20.37 -3.01 4.70
N ALA A 136 20.19 -2.46 5.90
CA ALA A 136 20.81 -3.00 7.12
C ALA A 136 20.33 -4.42 7.43
N GLU A 137 19.08 -4.75 7.08
CA GLU A 137 18.49 -6.05 7.30
C GLU A 137 18.61 -6.99 6.08
N ASN A 138 19.43 -6.61 5.09
CA ASN A 138 19.68 -7.38 3.86
C ASN A 138 18.47 -7.53 2.94
N TYR A 139 17.59 -6.56 2.95
CA TYR A 139 16.48 -6.48 2.00
C TYR A 139 16.77 -5.45 0.90
N GLY A 140 16.00 -5.51 -0.17
CA GLY A 140 16.07 -4.55 -1.26
C GLY A 140 15.38 -3.24 -0.92
N ARG A 141 15.53 -2.28 -1.82
CA ARG A 141 14.86 -0.98 -1.72
C ARG A 141 13.41 -1.07 -2.15
N ILE A 142 12.59 -0.20 -1.59
CA ILE A 142 11.18 -0.07 -1.95
C ILE A 142 10.86 1.40 -2.16
N PHE A 143 9.95 1.69 -3.08
CA PHE A 143 9.35 3.01 -3.24
C PHE A 143 7.97 3.02 -2.60
N ILE A 144 7.68 4.09 -1.86
CA ILE A 144 6.36 4.30 -1.28
C ILE A 144 5.82 5.57 -1.94
N THR A 145 4.73 5.43 -2.67
CA THR A 145 4.18 6.52 -3.47
C THR A 145 2.67 6.47 -3.52
N THR A 146 2.07 7.44 -4.18
CA THR A 146 0.62 7.52 -4.36
C THR A 146 0.21 6.95 -5.71
N PRO A 147 -1.08 6.65 -5.92
CA PRO A 147 -1.57 6.21 -7.22
C PRO A 147 -1.30 7.18 -8.37
N GLU A 148 -1.03 8.45 -8.08
CA GLU A 148 -0.70 9.45 -9.10
C GLU A 148 0.53 9.08 -9.93
N PHE A 149 1.42 8.29 -9.38
CA PHE A 149 2.67 7.96 -10.07
C PHE A 149 2.42 7.22 -11.40
N LEU A 150 1.36 6.43 -11.53
CA LEU A 150 0.98 5.80 -12.79
C LEU A 150 0.10 6.68 -13.66
N THR A 151 -0.77 7.47 -13.03
CA THR A 151 -1.71 8.31 -13.78
C THR A 151 -1.03 9.54 -14.36
N GLY A 152 0.05 10.01 -13.70
CA GLY A 152 0.84 11.14 -14.20
C GLY A 152 0.02 12.41 -14.46
N GLY A 153 -1.10 12.58 -13.78
CA GLY A 153 -2.00 13.71 -14.00
C GLY A 153 -2.86 13.59 -15.24
N LYS A 154 -2.87 12.45 -15.92
CA LYS A 154 -3.63 12.26 -17.17
C LYS A 154 -5.13 12.48 -17.02
N ILE A 155 -5.64 12.31 -15.80
CA ILE A 155 -7.07 12.54 -15.52
C ILE A 155 -7.46 14.00 -15.72
N TYR A 156 -6.50 14.90 -15.60
CA TYR A 156 -6.78 16.33 -15.59
C TYR A 156 -6.75 16.99 -16.97
N GLY A 157 -6.12 16.40 -17.94
CA GLY A 157 -5.83 17.07 -19.18
C GLY A 157 -6.16 16.31 -20.44
N GLN A 158 -6.81 15.23 -20.32
CA GLN A 158 -6.98 14.31 -21.46
C GLN A 158 -8.40 14.27 -21.92
#